data_9b1910710629fbf9276346003d1ab796
#
_entry.id   9b1910710629fbf9276346003d1ab796
#
_cell.length_a   1.000
_cell.length_b   1.000
_cell.length_c   1.000
_cell.angle_alpha   90.00
_cell.angle_beta   90.00
_cell.angle_gamma   90.00
#
_symmetry.space_group_name_H-M   'P 1'
#
loop_
_entity.id
_entity.type
_entity.pdbx_description
1 polymer ?
#
loop_
_entity_poly.entity_id
_entity_poly.type
_entity_poly.pdbx_seq_one_letter_code
_entity_poly.pdbx_strand_id
1 'polypeptide(L)'
;MVSVSNVQKLTARQKEILRLLLNGFDAKSAARELGISVHTVNEHLAEARRHLGVSSSREAARILRQVESIAPNNEGPESLGVAHPANARLWMGQPSRDRWLAYTGVSLVFLVAAAAISFSLASGSTASKQPNSPPKIISTAPRAAERNPSPYHSRDVAVGTFDRLKVSGPFEVSVLVSAGPPHVQLLGPPALLADTIAVVDGDRLVIRFREGADWSWNPGSGVNVVVTAPNLTSVNVEGAAAVDISGVRGDMFSATTDGSGSITARELHVAHVQLATGGSGGITVEGDARGGTYVVGGSGSIDAKRLRAVNASISIGGSGSAYADVSKTANISLSGSGRVEVVGGATCIKQPTNSPRVECR
;
A
#
# COMPACT_ATOMS: atom_id res chain seq x y z
N MET A 1 -3.69 -32.45 11.20
CA MET A 1 -4.99 -32.11 11.85
C MET A 1 -4.67 -31.38 13.15
N VAL A 2 -4.90 -30.07 13.21
CA VAL A 2 -4.74 -29.31 14.45
C VAL A 2 -5.96 -29.61 15.31
N SER A 3 -5.74 -30.20 16.48
CA SER A 3 -6.81 -30.66 17.36
C SER A 3 -7.44 -29.48 18.10
N VAL A 4 -8.77 -29.49 18.29
CA VAL A 4 -9.54 -28.55 19.14
C VAL A 4 -8.87 -28.39 20.53
N SER A 5 -8.23 -29.45 21.03
CA SER A 5 -7.51 -29.44 22.31
C SER A 5 -6.31 -28.45 22.34
N ASN A 6 -5.72 -28.12 21.21
CA ASN A 6 -4.60 -27.18 21.16
C ASN A 6 -5.07 -25.71 21.28
N VAL A 7 -6.27 -25.39 20.81
CA VAL A 7 -6.87 -24.06 20.98
C VAL A 7 -7.29 -23.81 22.44
N GLN A 8 -7.62 -24.86 23.19
CA GLN A 8 -7.93 -24.75 24.62
C GLN A 8 -6.69 -24.40 25.48
N LYS A 9 -5.49 -24.68 24.99
CA LYS A 9 -4.23 -24.31 25.67
C LYS A 9 -3.88 -22.84 25.54
N LEU A 10 -4.56 -22.10 24.64
CA LEU A 10 -4.34 -20.68 24.47
C LEU A 10 -4.94 -19.92 25.65
N THR A 11 -4.16 -18.99 26.21
CA THR A 11 -4.66 -18.07 27.24
C THR A 11 -5.70 -17.10 26.67
N ALA A 12 -6.53 -16.51 27.52
CA ALA A 12 -7.51 -15.50 27.11
C ALA A 12 -6.82 -14.34 26.36
N ARG A 13 -5.65 -13.91 26.83
CA ARG A 13 -4.87 -12.83 26.21
C ARG A 13 -4.31 -13.20 24.84
N GLN A 14 -3.85 -14.43 24.66
CA GLN A 14 -3.40 -14.94 23.37
C GLN A 14 -4.55 -14.99 22.35
N LYS A 15 -5.73 -15.45 22.76
CA LYS A 15 -6.94 -15.46 21.92
C LYS A 15 -7.37 -14.05 21.53
N GLU A 16 -7.34 -13.10 22.44
CA GLU A 16 -7.66 -11.70 22.19
C GLU A 16 -6.72 -11.08 21.15
N ILE A 17 -5.40 -11.27 21.29
CA ILE A 17 -4.41 -10.80 20.33
C ILE A 17 -4.62 -11.45 18.96
N LEU A 18 -4.90 -12.76 18.89
CA LEU A 18 -5.17 -13.45 17.63
C LEU A 18 -6.46 -12.95 16.95
N ARG A 19 -7.50 -12.59 17.72
CA ARG A 19 -8.72 -11.98 17.18
C ARG A 19 -8.46 -10.58 16.62
N LEU A 20 -7.62 -9.78 17.26
CA LEU A 20 -7.20 -8.48 16.72
C LEU A 20 -6.46 -8.63 15.37
N LEU A 21 -5.59 -9.64 15.23
CA LEU A 21 -4.96 -9.95 13.96
C LEU A 21 -5.97 -10.36 12.86
N LEU A 22 -7.04 -11.08 13.22
CA LEU A 22 -8.13 -11.41 12.28
C LEU A 22 -8.88 -10.17 11.81
N ASN A 23 -8.98 -9.17 12.67
CA ASN A 23 -9.61 -7.88 12.36
C ASN A 23 -8.67 -6.89 11.65
N GLY A 24 -7.49 -7.37 11.20
CA GLY A 24 -6.55 -6.57 10.40
C GLY A 24 -5.56 -5.73 11.22
N PHE A 25 -5.55 -5.86 12.55
CA PHE A 25 -4.55 -5.20 13.38
C PHE A 25 -3.17 -5.87 13.19
N ASP A 26 -2.12 -5.07 13.12
CA ASP A 26 -0.74 -5.54 13.24
C ASP A 26 -0.32 -5.62 14.72
N ALA A 27 0.87 -6.15 15.00
CA ALA A 27 1.37 -6.27 16.37
C ALA A 27 1.49 -4.91 17.09
N LYS A 28 1.75 -3.84 16.35
CA LYS A 28 1.90 -2.48 16.91
C LYS A 28 0.55 -1.86 17.27
N SER A 29 -0.44 -2.02 16.41
CA SER A 29 -1.82 -1.55 16.65
C SER A 29 -2.49 -2.38 17.73
N ALA A 30 -2.30 -3.71 17.75
CA ALA A 30 -2.77 -4.57 18.82
C ALA A 30 -2.14 -4.22 20.19
N ALA A 31 -0.86 -3.91 20.22
CA ALA A 31 -0.17 -3.45 21.43
C ALA A 31 -0.79 -2.16 22.00
N ARG A 32 -1.11 -1.21 21.11
CA ARG A 32 -1.74 0.06 21.47
C ARG A 32 -3.18 -0.15 21.98
N GLU A 33 -3.95 -0.97 21.31
CA GLU A 33 -5.33 -1.31 21.68
C GLU A 33 -5.39 -1.98 23.06
N LEU A 34 -4.44 -2.86 23.33
CA LEU A 34 -4.37 -3.64 24.57
C LEU A 34 -3.61 -2.97 25.70
N GLY A 35 -3.01 -1.80 25.48
CA GLY A 35 -2.22 -1.07 26.47
C GLY A 35 -0.94 -1.80 26.94
N ILE A 36 -0.32 -2.63 26.07
CA ILE A 36 0.90 -3.41 26.36
C ILE A 36 2.00 -3.10 25.36
N SER A 37 3.23 -3.57 25.63
CA SER A 37 4.34 -3.37 24.71
C SER A 37 4.21 -4.24 23.44
N VAL A 38 4.77 -3.78 22.30
CA VAL A 38 4.85 -4.58 21.08
C VAL A 38 5.65 -5.87 21.29
N HIS A 39 6.66 -5.81 22.17
CA HIS A 39 7.46 -6.97 22.57
C HIS A 39 6.57 -8.03 23.23
N THR A 40 5.74 -7.64 24.20
CA THR A 40 4.80 -8.53 24.89
C THR A 40 3.77 -9.14 23.91
N VAL A 41 3.27 -8.37 22.93
CA VAL A 41 2.39 -8.90 21.88
C VAL A 41 3.12 -9.99 21.07
N ASN A 42 4.37 -9.73 20.66
CA ASN A 42 5.15 -10.68 19.88
C ASN A 42 5.48 -11.95 20.68
N GLU A 43 5.72 -11.86 21.98
CA GLU A 43 5.90 -13.03 22.88
C GLU A 43 4.63 -13.89 22.91
N HIS A 44 3.45 -13.28 23.16
CA HIS A 44 2.17 -13.98 23.13
C HIS A 44 1.90 -14.64 21.79
N LEU A 45 2.23 -13.98 20.67
CA LEU A 45 2.09 -14.57 19.32
C LEU A 45 3.06 -15.72 19.09
N ALA A 46 4.30 -15.64 19.59
CA ALA A 46 5.28 -16.72 19.48
C ALA A 46 4.83 -17.96 20.29
N GLU A 47 4.27 -17.73 21.46
CA GLU A 47 3.77 -18.80 22.31
C GLU A 47 2.49 -19.44 21.74
N ALA A 48 1.57 -18.63 21.22
CA ALA A 48 0.38 -19.12 20.54
C ALA A 48 0.73 -20.01 19.32
N ARG A 49 1.73 -19.62 18.53
CA ARG A 49 2.24 -20.46 17.42
C ARG A 49 2.78 -21.80 17.91
N ARG A 50 3.54 -21.80 19.02
CA ARG A 50 4.05 -23.05 19.63
C ARG A 50 2.94 -23.96 20.09
N HIS A 51 1.89 -23.42 20.75
CA HIS A 51 0.75 -24.21 21.23
C HIS A 51 -0.07 -24.83 20.08
N LEU A 52 -0.20 -24.09 18.97
CA LEU A 52 -0.96 -24.54 17.81
C LEU A 52 -0.12 -25.34 16.80
N GLY A 53 1.22 -25.37 16.96
CA GLY A 53 2.13 -26.09 16.06
C GLY A 53 2.22 -25.48 14.66
N VAL A 54 2.10 -24.13 14.54
CA VAL A 54 2.12 -23.42 13.26
C VAL A 54 3.29 -22.43 13.18
N SER A 55 3.71 -22.12 11.96
CA SER A 55 4.83 -21.22 11.70
C SER A 55 4.44 -19.72 11.66
N SER A 56 3.17 -19.42 11.40
CA SER A 56 2.66 -18.07 11.16
C SER A 56 1.60 -17.67 12.19
N SER A 57 1.67 -16.43 12.70
CA SER A 57 0.65 -15.87 13.60
C SER A 57 -0.71 -15.68 12.91
N ARG A 58 -0.73 -15.44 11.59
CA ARG A 58 -1.97 -15.37 10.80
C ARG A 58 -2.62 -16.75 10.68
N GLU A 59 -1.84 -17.81 10.54
CA GLU A 59 -2.34 -19.19 10.53
C GLU A 59 -2.89 -19.56 11.90
N ALA A 60 -2.20 -19.21 13.00
CA ALA A 60 -2.70 -19.37 14.35
C ALA A 60 -4.07 -18.71 14.55
N ALA A 61 -4.23 -17.49 14.04
CA ALA A 61 -5.48 -16.74 14.10
C ALA A 61 -6.60 -17.40 13.28
N ARG A 62 -6.32 -17.92 12.09
CA ARG A 62 -7.31 -18.68 11.28
C ARG A 62 -7.79 -19.93 11.97
N ILE A 63 -6.88 -20.69 12.60
CA ILE A 63 -7.23 -21.90 13.35
C ILE A 63 -8.15 -21.57 14.52
N LEU A 64 -7.86 -20.50 15.25
CA LEU A 64 -8.72 -20.02 16.33
C LEU A 64 -10.14 -19.73 15.82
N ARG A 65 -10.26 -18.96 14.75
CA ARG A 65 -11.55 -18.63 14.11
C ARG A 65 -12.31 -19.88 13.67
N GLN A 66 -11.61 -20.84 13.05
CA GLN A 66 -12.23 -22.09 12.59
C GLN A 66 -12.78 -22.92 13.76
N VAL A 67 -12.06 -22.99 14.88
CA VAL A 67 -12.54 -23.71 16.06
C VAL A 67 -13.68 -22.99 16.75
N GLU A 68 -13.63 -21.65 16.85
CA GLU A 68 -14.70 -20.84 17.43
C GLU A 68 -15.98 -20.86 16.58
N SER A 69 -15.88 -21.02 15.25
CA SER A 69 -17.04 -21.15 14.36
C SER A 69 -17.70 -22.54 14.39
N ILE A 70 -16.98 -23.57 14.88
CA ILE A 70 -17.50 -24.96 14.99
C ILE A 70 -18.11 -25.22 16.37
N ALA A 71 -17.72 -24.45 17.41
CA ALA A 71 -18.31 -24.56 18.73
C ALA A 71 -19.65 -23.78 18.77
N PRO A 72 -20.81 -24.43 18.92
CA PRO A 72 -22.07 -23.70 19.16
C PRO A 72 -21.94 -22.97 20.48
N ASN A 73 -22.34 -21.67 20.48
CA ASN A 73 -22.45 -20.85 21.69
C ASN A 73 -23.38 -21.52 22.69
N ASN A 74 -22.81 -22.22 23.67
CA ASN A 74 -23.50 -22.66 24.87
C ASN A 74 -23.09 -21.72 26.03
N GLU A 75 -23.50 -20.47 25.94
CA GLU A 75 -23.70 -19.63 27.11
C GLU A 75 -25.10 -19.05 26.99
N GLY A 76 -26.04 -19.73 27.62
CA GLY A 76 -27.40 -19.27 27.82
C GLY A 76 -27.41 -18.01 28.70
N PRO A 77 -28.42 -17.15 28.55
CA PRO A 77 -28.50 -15.94 29.34
C PRO A 77 -28.83 -16.29 30.81
N GLU A 78 -27.90 -16.05 31.71
CA GLU A 78 -28.27 -15.94 33.13
C GLU A 78 -29.09 -14.66 33.32
N SER A 79 -30.34 -14.89 33.58
CA SER A 79 -31.33 -13.92 34.02
C SER A 79 -31.04 -13.47 35.45
N LEU A 80 -30.81 -12.19 35.67
CA LEU A 80 -31.10 -11.47 36.90
C LEU A 80 -31.62 -10.09 36.49
N GLY A 81 -32.88 -9.86 36.53
CA GLY A 81 -33.74 -9.47 37.59
C GLY A 81 -33.77 -7.95 37.78
N VAL A 82 -34.77 -7.30 37.11
CA VAL A 82 -35.61 -6.17 37.56
C VAL A 82 -34.93 -4.91 38.14
N ALA A 83 -35.09 -3.79 37.42
CA ALA A 83 -35.84 -2.60 37.83
C ALA A 83 -35.72 -1.48 36.80
N HIS A 84 -36.81 -1.11 36.14
CA HIS A 84 -37.04 0.26 35.60
C HIS A 84 -37.35 1.21 36.77
N PRO A 85 -37.02 2.52 36.67
CA PRO A 85 -37.93 3.38 35.93
C PRO A 85 -37.26 4.49 35.10
N ALA A 86 -38.06 4.90 34.14
CA ALA A 86 -38.03 6.11 33.33
C ALA A 86 -37.35 7.34 33.93
N ASN A 87 -36.51 8.00 33.12
CA ASN A 87 -36.62 9.45 32.89
C ASN A 87 -35.82 9.87 31.64
N ALA A 88 -36.56 10.28 30.65
CA ALA A 88 -36.07 11.04 29.53
C ALA A 88 -35.55 12.39 29.99
N ARG A 89 -34.31 12.74 29.60
CA ARG A 89 -33.94 14.14 29.40
C ARG A 89 -32.91 14.23 28.27
N LEU A 90 -33.35 14.90 27.24
CA LEU A 90 -32.58 15.54 26.17
C LEU A 90 -31.34 16.26 26.72
N TRP A 91 -30.18 15.93 26.19
CA TRP A 91 -29.03 16.82 26.21
C TRP A 91 -28.46 16.89 24.79
N MET A 92 -28.82 17.94 24.08
CA MET A 92 -28.03 18.49 22.98
C MET A 92 -26.77 19.08 23.61
N GLY A 93 -25.62 18.53 23.31
CA GLY A 93 -24.29 19.04 23.68
C GLY A 93 -23.45 19.22 22.42
N GLN A 94 -23.13 20.48 22.13
CA GLN A 94 -22.28 20.94 21.03
C GLN A 94 -20.88 20.33 21.07
N PRO A 95 -20.18 20.23 19.91
CA PRO A 95 -18.81 19.77 19.85
C PRO A 95 -17.85 20.84 20.37
N SER A 96 -17.12 20.53 21.42
CA SER A 96 -16.02 21.35 21.89
C SER A 96 -14.79 21.16 21.00
N ARG A 97 -14.37 22.24 20.37
CA ARG A 97 -13.03 22.50 19.82
C ARG A 97 -12.05 22.41 20.98
N ASP A 98 -10.80 22.07 20.64
CA ASP A 98 -9.61 22.10 21.47
C ASP A 98 -9.27 20.81 22.24
N ARG A 99 -8.41 20.00 21.56
CA ARG A 99 -7.28 19.31 22.22
C ARG A 99 -6.28 18.77 21.18
N TRP A 100 -5.55 19.69 20.56
CA TRP A 100 -4.26 19.44 19.96
C TRP A 100 -3.22 19.98 20.92
N LEU A 101 -2.54 19.14 21.70
CA LEU A 101 -1.20 19.41 22.22
C LEU A 101 -0.65 18.18 22.97
N ALA A 102 0.62 17.93 22.68
CA ALA A 102 1.61 17.19 23.45
C ALA A 102 1.75 15.68 23.25
N TYR A 103 2.69 15.30 22.37
CA TYR A 103 3.62 14.22 22.67
C TYR A 103 5.02 14.65 22.21
N THR A 104 5.80 15.12 23.19
CA THR A 104 7.26 15.27 23.11
C THR A 104 7.91 14.02 23.69
N GLY A 105 8.89 13.49 22.95
CA GLY A 105 10.09 12.87 23.52
C GLY A 105 10.04 11.39 23.85
N VAL A 106 10.83 10.59 23.16
CA VAL A 106 11.99 9.85 23.70
C VAL A 106 12.80 9.28 22.53
N SER A 107 14.04 9.75 22.40
CA SER A 107 15.08 9.19 21.54
C SER A 107 15.58 7.88 22.12
N LEU A 108 15.73 6.85 21.29
CA LEU A 108 16.62 5.71 21.59
C LEU A 108 17.47 5.38 20.37
N VAL A 109 18.76 5.59 20.57
CA VAL A 109 19.87 5.30 19.66
C VAL A 109 20.05 3.80 19.54
N PHE A 110 20.06 3.26 18.31
CA PHE A 110 20.66 1.96 18.04
C PHE A 110 21.76 2.08 16.98
N LEU A 111 22.96 1.80 17.43
CA LEU A 111 24.18 1.56 16.66
C LEU A 111 24.04 0.25 15.87
N VAL A 112 24.22 0.30 14.55
CA VAL A 112 24.41 -0.90 13.73
C VAL A 112 25.76 -0.80 13.04
N ALA A 113 26.60 -1.78 13.36
CA ALA A 113 27.95 -1.96 12.82
C ALA A 113 27.92 -2.35 11.32
N ALA A 114 28.76 -1.68 10.53
CA ALA A 114 29.00 -2.01 9.13
C ALA A 114 29.97 -3.20 9.04
N ALA A 115 29.57 -4.24 8.31
CA ALA A 115 30.47 -5.28 7.85
C ALA A 115 30.78 -5.05 6.35
N ALA A 116 32.00 -4.68 6.06
CA ALA A 116 32.53 -4.56 4.71
C ALA A 116 32.89 -5.96 4.16
N ILE A 117 32.32 -6.31 3.03
CA ILE A 117 32.75 -7.50 2.25
C ILE A 117 33.50 -7.00 1.04
N SER A 118 34.80 -7.25 1.04
CA SER A 118 35.73 -6.98 -0.06
C SER A 118 35.56 -8.05 -1.15
N PHE A 119 35.29 -7.65 -2.37
CA PHE A 119 35.26 -8.54 -3.53
C PHE A 119 36.58 -8.39 -4.33
N SER A 120 37.37 -9.47 -4.37
CA SER A 120 38.63 -9.51 -5.12
C SER A 120 38.38 -9.86 -6.58
N LEU A 121 38.83 -9.00 -7.50
CA LEU A 121 38.92 -9.28 -8.92
C LEU A 121 40.12 -10.21 -9.21
N ALA A 122 39.88 -11.36 -9.79
CA ALA A 122 40.89 -12.17 -10.42
C ALA A 122 40.69 -12.17 -11.94
N SER A 123 41.61 -11.53 -12.64
CA SER A 123 41.76 -11.57 -14.09
C SER A 123 42.49 -12.85 -14.49
N GLY A 124 41.90 -13.64 -15.38
CA GLY A 124 42.57 -14.79 -16.01
C GLY A 124 42.20 -14.86 -17.48
N SER A 125 43.08 -14.36 -18.33
CA SER A 125 43.05 -14.51 -19.78
C SER A 125 43.70 -15.81 -20.20
N THR A 126 42.99 -16.70 -20.89
CA THR A 126 43.61 -17.77 -21.71
C THR A 126 42.99 -17.78 -23.09
N ALA A 127 43.84 -17.47 -24.06
CA ALA A 127 43.57 -17.62 -25.47
C ALA A 127 43.59 -19.10 -25.87
N SER A 128 42.60 -19.56 -26.61
CA SER A 128 42.70 -20.83 -27.33
C SER A 128 42.19 -20.70 -28.77
N LYS A 129 43.04 -21.11 -29.60
CA LYS A 129 43.21 -21.23 -31.04
C LYS A 129 41.98 -21.87 -31.73
N GLN A 130 41.50 -21.21 -32.77
CA GLN A 130 40.43 -21.64 -33.67
C GLN A 130 41.00 -22.53 -34.80
N PRO A 131 40.36 -23.62 -35.18
CA PRO A 131 40.54 -24.23 -36.51
C PRO A 131 39.42 -23.84 -37.44
N ASN A 132 39.79 -23.32 -38.59
CA ASN A 132 38.91 -23.01 -39.72
C ASN A 132 38.28 -24.29 -40.32
N SER A 133 36.96 -24.28 -40.40
CA SER A 133 36.19 -25.12 -41.33
C SER A 133 35.04 -24.30 -41.94
N PRO A 134 34.76 -24.40 -43.24
CA PRO A 134 33.78 -23.56 -43.90
C PRO A 134 32.35 -23.95 -43.49
N PRO A 135 31.43 -22.99 -43.38
CA PRO A 135 30.05 -23.29 -43.00
C PRO A 135 29.29 -23.97 -44.13
N LYS A 136 28.74 -25.12 -43.82
CA LYS A 136 27.78 -25.83 -44.66
C LYS A 136 26.44 -25.07 -44.58
N ILE A 137 26.06 -24.41 -45.66
CA ILE A 137 24.77 -23.73 -45.77
C ILE A 137 23.68 -24.79 -45.85
N ILE A 138 23.01 -25.05 -44.76
CA ILE A 138 21.72 -25.76 -44.72
C ILE A 138 20.63 -24.68 -44.82
N SER A 139 20.06 -24.55 -46.04
CA SER A 139 18.86 -23.75 -46.24
C SER A 139 17.70 -24.46 -45.55
N THR A 140 17.45 -24.03 -44.31
CA THR A 140 16.20 -24.38 -43.62
C THR A 140 15.26 -23.22 -43.83
N ALA A 141 14.24 -23.43 -44.62
CA ALA A 141 13.11 -22.52 -44.75
C ALA A 141 12.62 -22.14 -43.33
N PRO A 142 12.26 -20.88 -43.08
CA PRO A 142 11.75 -20.50 -41.79
C PRO A 142 10.46 -21.27 -41.51
N ARG A 143 10.56 -22.27 -40.64
CA ARG A 143 9.41 -22.91 -40.01
C ARG A 143 8.62 -21.80 -39.37
N ALA A 144 7.39 -21.57 -39.84
CA ALA A 144 6.47 -20.62 -39.22
C ALA A 144 6.53 -20.86 -37.69
N ALA A 145 6.97 -19.87 -36.98
CA ALA A 145 6.99 -19.93 -35.53
C ALA A 145 5.54 -20.18 -35.13
N GLU A 146 5.26 -21.40 -34.67
CA GLU A 146 4.04 -21.68 -33.92
C GLU A 146 4.02 -20.65 -32.79
N ARG A 147 3.15 -19.66 -32.91
CA ARG A 147 2.83 -18.76 -31.80
C ARG A 147 2.24 -19.65 -30.73
N ASN A 148 3.05 -19.99 -29.74
CA ASN A 148 2.50 -20.52 -28.51
C ASN A 148 1.39 -19.56 -28.07
N PRO A 149 0.15 -20.04 -27.86
CA PRO A 149 -0.92 -19.19 -27.39
C PRO A 149 -0.40 -18.54 -26.10
N SER A 150 -0.46 -17.21 -26.04
CA SER A 150 -0.08 -16.46 -24.85
C SER A 150 -0.79 -17.10 -23.65
N PRO A 151 -0.10 -17.43 -22.57
CA PRO A 151 -0.74 -18.01 -21.38
C PRO A 151 -1.69 -17.04 -20.69
N TYR A 152 -1.81 -15.82 -21.22
CA TYR A 152 -2.68 -14.77 -20.73
C TYR A 152 -4.03 -14.80 -21.42
N HIS A 153 -5.07 -14.81 -20.58
CA HIS A 153 -6.46 -14.64 -20.99
C HIS A 153 -6.91 -13.23 -20.66
N SER A 154 -7.94 -12.75 -21.34
CA SER A 154 -8.60 -11.50 -21.03
C SER A 154 -10.00 -11.74 -20.48
N ARG A 155 -10.42 -10.92 -19.52
CA ARG A 155 -11.78 -10.90 -18.99
C ARG A 155 -12.26 -9.46 -18.88
N ASP A 156 -13.29 -9.11 -19.65
CA ASP A 156 -13.95 -7.83 -19.52
C ASP A 156 -14.91 -7.87 -18.34
N VAL A 157 -14.92 -6.79 -17.55
CA VAL A 157 -15.79 -6.63 -16.39
C VAL A 157 -16.71 -5.46 -16.64
N ALA A 158 -18.02 -5.71 -16.69
CA ALA A 158 -19.01 -4.67 -16.74
C ALA A 158 -19.06 -3.91 -15.42
N VAL A 159 -18.79 -2.62 -15.46
CA VAL A 159 -18.76 -1.74 -14.27
C VAL A 159 -19.69 -0.55 -14.47
N GLY A 160 -20.27 -0.07 -13.35
CA GLY A 160 -20.99 1.20 -13.32
C GLY A 160 -20.03 2.39 -13.35
N THR A 161 -20.58 3.59 -13.24
CA THR A 161 -19.79 4.82 -13.13
C THR A 161 -19.07 4.90 -11.80
N PHE A 162 -17.82 5.33 -11.82
CA PHE A 162 -16.99 5.57 -10.65
C PHE A 162 -16.05 6.74 -10.94
N ASP A 163 -15.55 7.37 -9.90
CA ASP A 163 -14.53 8.41 -9.97
C ASP A 163 -13.39 8.19 -8.96
N ARG A 164 -13.43 7.09 -8.23
CA ARG A 164 -12.39 6.66 -7.29
C ARG A 164 -11.93 5.25 -7.61
N LEU A 165 -10.65 5.00 -7.37
CA LEU A 165 -10.03 3.69 -7.56
C LEU A 165 -9.36 3.23 -6.27
N LYS A 166 -9.63 2.02 -5.85
CA LYS A 166 -8.90 1.32 -4.77
C LYS A 166 -8.31 0.03 -5.31
N VAL A 167 -7.00 -0.14 -5.13
CA VAL A 167 -6.29 -1.35 -5.54
C VAL A 167 -5.63 -1.98 -4.31
N SER A 168 -5.94 -3.24 -4.03
CA SER A 168 -5.38 -3.97 -2.89
C SER A 168 -4.78 -5.29 -3.37
N GLY A 169 -3.45 -5.37 -3.39
CA GLY A 169 -2.69 -6.56 -3.86
C GLY A 169 -1.62 -6.20 -4.89
N PRO A 170 -0.97 -7.19 -5.51
CA PRO A 170 0.13 -7.01 -6.45
C PRO A 170 -0.39 -6.94 -7.90
N PHE A 171 -1.12 -5.91 -8.23
CA PHE A 171 -1.65 -5.67 -9.58
C PHE A 171 -0.80 -4.65 -10.34
N GLU A 172 -0.75 -4.81 -11.66
CA GLU A 172 -0.32 -3.76 -12.59
C GLU A 172 -1.57 -3.13 -13.21
N VAL A 173 -1.81 -1.87 -12.91
CA VAL A 173 -3.06 -1.19 -13.31
C VAL A 173 -2.72 0.00 -14.20
N SER A 174 -3.27 0.02 -15.40
CA SER A 174 -3.19 1.16 -16.32
C SER A 174 -4.55 1.84 -16.38
N VAL A 175 -4.60 3.13 -16.06
CA VAL A 175 -5.82 3.94 -16.05
C VAL A 175 -5.73 5.04 -17.08
N LEU A 176 -6.65 5.04 -18.04
CA LEU A 176 -6.83 6.10 -19.02
C LEU A 176 -8.09 6.91 -18.67
N VAL A 177 -7.90 8.17 -18.32
CA VAL A 177 -9.03 9.09 -18.13
C VAL A 177 -9.37 9.73 -19.46
N SER A 178 -10.51 9.31 -20.05
CA SER A 178 -10.97 9.80 -21.35
C SER A 178 -12.49 9.77 -21.44
N ALA A 179 -13.06 10.63 -22.27
CA ALA A 179 -14.51 10.65 -22.51
C ALA A 179 -14.99 9.28 -23.05
N GLY A 180 -16.04 8.74 -22.45
CA GLY A 180 -16.65 7.47 -22.85
C GLY A 180 -17.20 6.69 -21.64
N PRO A 181 -17.83 5.55 -21.89
CA PRO A 181 -18.29 4.68 -20.81
C PRO A 181 -17.10 4.07 -20.05
N PRO A 182 -17.25 3.86 -18.73
CA PRO A 182 -16.21 3.18 -17.97
C PRO A 182 -16.05 1.73 -18.44
N HIS A 183 -14.78 1.28 -18.52
CA HIS A 183 -14.44 -0.07 -18.96
C HIS A 183 -13.30 -0.62 -18.12
N VAL A 184 -13.40 -1.90 -17.76
CA VAL A 184 -12.35 -2.61 -17.02
C VAL A 184 -12.06 -3.94 -17.71
N GLN A 185 -10.81 -4.14 -18.07
CA GLN A 185 -10.31 -5.38 -18.61
C GLN A 185 -9.21 -5.96 -17.75
N LEU A 186 -9.32 -7.23 -17.41
CA LEU A 186 -8.34 -7.99 -16.67
C LEU A 186 -7.58 -8.90 -17.61
N LEU A 187 -6.25 -8.92 -17.54
CA LEU A 187 -5.38 -9.75 -18.34
C LEU A 187 -4.44 -10.56 -17.44
N GLY A 188 -4.40 -11.87 -17.62
CA GLY A 188 -3.53 -12.70 -16.78
C GLY A 188 -3.80 -14.20 -16.89
N PRO A 189 -3.17 -15.01 -16.04
CA PRO A 189 -3.45 -16.44 -15.96
C PRO A 189 -4.91 -16.70 -15.54
N PRO A 190 -5.58 -17.72 -16.12
CA PRO A 190 -7.00 -18.00 -15.86
C PRO A 190 -7.33 -18.18 -14.38
N ALA A 191 -6.46 -18.86 -13.62
CA ALA A 191 -6.64 -19.07 -12.19
C ALA A 191 -6.66 -17.76 -11.41
N LEU A 192 -5.71 -16.85 -11.68
CA LEU A 192 -5.66 -15.53 -11.03
C LEU A 192 -6.82 -14.63 -11.46
N LEU A 193 -7.23 -14.71 -12.74
CA LEU A 193 -8.40 -13.98 -13.22
C LEU A 193 -9.68 -14.43 -12.50
N ALA A 194 -9.84 -15.73 -12.23
CA ALA A 194 -11.00 -16.26 -11.52
C ALA A 194 -11.09 -15.70 -10.07
N ASP A 195 -9.95 -15.48 -9.44
CA ASP A 195 -9.86 -14.96 -8.07
C ASP A 195 -9.77 -13.44 -7.98
N THR A 196 -9.61 -12.75 -9.13
CA THR A 196 -9.60 -11.28 -9.16
C THR A 196 -11.02 -10.73 -9.13
N ILE A 197 -11.27 -9.84 -8.19
CA ILE A 197 -12.51 -9.09 -8.04
C ILE A 197 -12.25 -7.66 -8.52
N ALA A 198 -13.07 -7.20 -9.47
CA ALA A 198 -13.19 -5.80 -9.85
C ALA A 198 -14.66 -5.42 -9.73
N VAL A 199 -15.02 -4.59 -8.79
CA VAL A 199 -16.41 -4.23 -8.49
C VAL A 199 -16.50 -2.75 -8.11
N VAL A 200 -17.58 -2.10 -8.52
CA VAL A 200 -17.90 -0.73 -8.09
C VAL A 200 -18.74 -0.80 -6.82
N ASP A 201 -18.24 -0.16 -5.76
CA ASP A 201 -18.88 0.02 -4.48
C ASP A 201 -19.11 1.53 -4.27
N GLY A 202 -20.37 1.96 -4.43
CA GLY A 202 -20.74 3.38 -4.49
C GLY A 202 -20.10 4.08 -5.70
N ASP A 203 -19.19 5.01 -5.43
CA ASP A 203 -18.43 5.79 -6.43
C ASP A 203 -17.00 5.24 -6.65
N ARG A 204 -16.66 4.08 -6.05
CA ARG A 204 -15.31 3.54 -6.02
C ARG A 204 -15.20 2.20 -6.74
N LEU A 205 -14.33 2.11 -7.73
CA LEU A 205 -13.88 0.83 -8.28
C LEU A 205 -12.87 0.18 -7.32
N VAL A 206 -13.18 -1.02 -6.86
CA VAL A 206 -12.31 -1.82 -5.98
C VAL A 206 -11.75 -3.00 -6.76
N ILE A 207 -10.41 -3.08 -6.82
CA ILE A 207 -9.68 -4.19 -7.44
C ILE A 207 -8.90 -4.91 -6.35
N ARG A 208 -9.17 -6.20 -6.17
CA ARG A 208 -8.52 -7.04 -5.16
C ARG A 208 -8.65 -8.52 -5.51
N PHE A 209 -7.86 -9.35 -4.89
CA PHE A 209 -8.12 -10.79 -4.90
C PHE A 209 -9.27 -11.15 -3.96
N ARG A 210 -9.94 -12.26 -4.28
CA ARG A 210 -10.93 -12.87 -3.40
C ARG A 210 -10.27 -13.23 -2.05
N GLU A 211 -11.02 -13.11 -0.98
CA GLU A 211 -10.55 -13.53 0.34
C GLU A 211 -10.28 -15.04 0.35
N GLY A 212 -9.08 -15.43 0.78
CA GLY A 212 -8.63 -16.82 0.74
C GLY A 212 -8.09 -17.31 -0.61
N ALA A 213 -7.97 -16.45 -1.62
CA ALA A 213 -7.30 -16.80 -2.87
C ALA A 213 -5.86 -17.25 -2.62
N ASP A 214 -5.50 -18.36 -3.23
CA ASP A 214 -4.15 -18.93 -3.12
C ASP A 214 -3.29 -18.37 -4.25
N TRP A 215 -2.69 -17.20 -4.02
CA TRP A 215 -1.79 -16.60 -4.98
C TRP A 215 -0.35 -16.62 -4.44
N SER A 216 0.56 -17.15 -5.24
CA SER A 216 1.98 -17.01 -5.01
C SER A 216 2.54 -15.98 -5.99
N TRP A 217 3.28 -15.00 -5.45
CA TRP A 217 3.92 -14.00 -6.29
C TRP A 217 5.08 -14.63 -7.06
N ASN A 218 4.91 -14.77 -8.39
CA ASN A 218 6.00 -15.09 -9.30
C ASN A 218 6.24 -13.88 -10.21
N PRO A 219 7.48 -13.43 -10.38
CA PRO A 219 7.80 -12.35 -11.32
C PRO A 219 7.26 -12.68 -12.72
N GLY A 220 6.44 -11.78 -13.30
CA GLY A 220 5.88 -11.94 -14.63
C GLY A 220 4.58 -12.76 -14.71
N SER A 221 4.00 -13.21 -13.60
CA SER A 221 2.71 -13.92 -13.58
C SER A 221 1.61 -13.13 -12.86
N GLY A 222 1.67 -11.81 -12.88
CA GLY A 222 0.66 -10.93 -12.29
C GLY A 222 -0.63 -10.80 -13.12
N VAL A 223 -1.61 -10.10 -12.56
CA VAL A 223 -2.80 -9.66 -13.29
C VAL A 223 -2.60 -8.19 -13.66
N ASN A 224 -2.67 -7.93 -14.97
CA ASN A 224 -2.69 -6.59 -15.51
C ASN A 224 -4.16 -6.14 -15.63
N VAL A 225 -4.43 -4.92 -15.20
CA VAL A 225 -5.77 -4.34 -15.26
C VAL A 225 -5.74 -3.07 -16.09
N VAL A 226 -6.55 -3.03 -17.12
CA VAL A 226 -6.75 -1.84 -17.95
C VAL A 226 -8.09 -1.21 -17.57
N VAL A 227 -8.04 0.05 -17.18
CA VAL A 227 -9.21 0.83 -16.73
C VAL A 227 -9.36 2.03 -17.64
N THR A 228 -10.55 2.26 -18.16
CA THR A 228 -10.94 3.51 -18.80
C THR A 228 -12.06 4.14 -17.98
N ALA A 229 -11.95 5.41 -17.66
CA ALA A 229 -12.95 6.13 -16.88
C ALA A 229 -13.13 7.55 -17.40
N PRO A 230 -14.35 8.12 -17.37
CA PRO A 230 -14.59 9.51 -17.82
C PRO A 230 -14.03 10.54 -16.86
N ASN A 231 -13.87 10.18 -15.60
CA ASN A 231 -13.32 11.02 -14.54
C ASN A 231 -12.59 10.17 -13.50
N LEU A 232 -11.58 10.76 -12.84
CA LEU A 232 -10.88 10.13 -11.72
C LEU A 232 -10.44 11.20 -10.72
N THR A 233 -10.98 11.15 -9.51
CA THR A 233 -10.70 12.11 -8.44
C THR A 233 -9.77 11.55 -7.37
N SER A 234 -9.72 10.22 -7.21
CA SER A 234 -8.90 9.61 -6.17
C SER A 234 -8.40 8.21 -6.54
N VAL A 235 -7.15 7.93 -6.16
CA VAL A 235 -6.55 6.60 -6.26
C VAL A 235 -5.91 6.23 -4.93
N ASN A 236 -6.25 5.05 -4.43
CA ASN A 236 -5.67 4.47 -3.23
C ASN A 236 -5.05 3.10 -3.55
N VAL A 237 -3.78 2.93 -3.24
CA VAL A 237 -3.03 1.68 -3.41
C VAL A 237 -2.66 1.11 -2.04
N GLU A 238 -3.19 -0.07 -1.76
CA GLU A 238 -2.85 -0.85 -0.57
C GLU A 238 -2.05 -2.09 -0.97
N GLY A 239 -0.85 -2.25 -0.42
CA GLY A 239 0.01 -3.38 -0.74
C GLY A 239 1.09 -3.05 -1.76
N ALA A 240 1.21 -3.84 -2.85
CA ALA A 240 2.35 -3.78 -3.78
C ALA A 240 1.95 -3.47 -5.23
N ALA A 241 0.76 -2.94 -5.47
CA ALA A 241 0.32 -2.61 -6.83
C ALA A 241 1.14 -1.48 -7.45
N ALA A 242 1.32 -1.54 -8.76
CA ALA A 242 1.78 -0.44 -9.58
C ALA A 242 0.60 0.12 -10.37
N VAL A 243 0.35 1.42 -10.25
CA VAL A 243 -0.77 2.10 -10.93
C VAL A 243 -0.23 3.23 -11.80
N ASP A 244 -0.44 3.13 -13.10
CA ASP A 244 -0.14 4.18 -14.09
C ASP A 244 -1.43 4.86 -14.54
N ILE A 245 -1.47 6.20 -14.47
CA ILE A 245 -2.65 7.01 -14.74
C ILE A 245 -2.30 8.09 -15.75
N SER A 246 -3.18 8.35 -16.70
CA SER A 246 -3.01 9.45 -17.65
C SER A 246 -4.31 10.19 -17.90
N GLY A 247 -4.21 11.51 -18.14
CA GLY A 247 -5.28 12.36 -18.64
C GLY A 247 -6.23 12.93 -17.56
N VAL A 248 -5.84 12.94 -16.29
CA VAL A 248 -6.70 13.46 -15.20
C VAL A 248 -6.87 14.97 -15.30
N ARG A 249 -8.11 15.42 -15.27
CA ARG A 249 -8.50 16.85 -15.31
C ARG A 249 -9.58 17.13 -14.28
N GLY A 250 -9.56 18.33 -13.68
CA GLY A 250 -10.60 18.73 -12.73
C GLY A 250 -10.11 19.63 -11.60
N ASP A 251 -10.92 19.72 -10.55
CA ASP A 251 -10.59 20.58 -9.41
C ASP A 251 -9.62 19.90 -8.43
N MET A 252 -9.78 18.60 -8.18
CA MET A 252 -8.99 17.89 -7.20
C MET A 252 -8.61 16.49 -7.70
N PHE A 253 -7.36 16.10 -7.41
CA PHE A 253 -6.90 14.73 -7.54
C PHE A 253 -6.15 14.31 -6.28
N SER A 254 -6.48 13.13 -5.76
CA SER A 254 -5.82 12.55 -4.58
C SER A 254 -5.19 11.21 -4.92
N ALA A 255 -3.91 11.03 -4.58
CA ALA A 255 -3.21 9.76 -4.71
C ALA A 255 -2.60 9.35 -3.37
N THR A 256 -2.94 8.15 -2.91
CA THR A 256 -2.45 7.62 -1.64
C THR A 256 -1.87 6.21 -1.82
N THR A 257 -0.72 5.94 -1.22
CA THR A 257 -0.16 4.58 -1.15
C THR A 257 0.19 4.20 0.29
N ASP A 258 -0.40 3.08 0.74
CA ASP A 258 -0.17 2.48 2.04
C ASP A 258 0.43 1.07 1.85
N GLY A 259 1.75 1.01 1.68
CA GLY A 259 2.45 -0.24 1.40
C GLY A 259 3.74 -0.01 0.65
N SER A 260 4.06 -0.91 -0.28
CA SER A 260 5.25 -0.82 -1.15
C SER A 260 4.91 -0.52 -2.61
N GLY A 261 3.64 -0.32 -2.91
CA GLY A 261 3.16 -0.04 -4.26
C GLY A 261 3.58 1.33 -4.79
N SER A 262 3.33 1.58 -6.06
CA SER A 262 3.65 2.84 -6.73
C SER A 262 2.46 3.40 -7.49
N ILE A 263 2.38 4.72 -7.54
CA ILE A 263 1.41 5.45 -8.37
C ILE A 263 2.19 6.41 -9.27
N THR A 264 1.97 6.32 -10.58
CA THR A 264 2.48 7.28 -11.54
C THR A 264 1.31 7.97 -12.23
N ALA A 265 1.19 9.29 -12.12
CA ALA A 265 0.14 10.04 -12.81
C ALA A 265 0.76 11.06 -13.77
N ARG A 266 0.40 10.94 -15.06
CA ARG A 266 0.88 11.81 -16.13
C ARG A 266 -0.27 12.63 -16.71
N GLU A 267 0.06 13.74 -17.32
CA GLU A 267 -0.93 14.66 -17.94
C GLU A 267 -1.99 15.13 -16.94
N LEU A 268 -1.53 15.45 -15.73
CA LEU A 268 -2.39 15.95 -14.65
C LEU A 268 -2.66 17.44 -14.86
N HIS A 269 -3.93 17.83 -14.93
CA HIS A 269 -4.34 19.25 -15.03
C HIS A 269 -5.44 19.51 -14.02
N VAL A 270 -5.05 19.92 -12.80
CA VAL A 270 -5.99 20.04 -11.68
C VAL A 270 -5.79 21.36 -10.92
N ALA A 271 -6.83 21.80 -10.20
CA ALA A 271 -6.65 22.94 -9.32
C ALA A 271 -5.83 22.56 -8.07
N HIS A 272 -6.11 21.40 -7.49
CA HIS A 272 -5.40 20.93 -6.30
C HIS A 272 -5.02 19.46 -6.43
N VAL A 273 -3.79 19.12 -6.01
CA VAL A 273 -3.32 17.75 -5.90
C VAL A 273 -2.99 17.41 -4.44
N GLN A 274 -3.41 16.25 -4.00
CA GLN A 274 -3.08 15.72 -2.68
C GLN A 274 -2.38 14.36 -2.82
N LEU A 275 -1.14 14.27 -2.34
CA LEU A 275 -0.31 13.08 -2.45
C LEU A 275 0.10 12.62 -1.05
N ALA A 276 -0.11 11.34 -0.75
CA ALA A 276 0.25 10.80 0.56
C ALA A 276 0.88 9.40 0.43
N THR A 277 1.98 9.17 1.14
CA THR A 277 2.58 7.85 1.28
C THR A 277 2.81 7.51 2.75
N GLY A 278 2.20 6.40 3.21
CA GLY A 278 2.34 5.90 4.58
C GLY A 278 3.39 4.80 4.73
N GLY A 279 3.74 4.10 3.65
CA GLY A 279 4.67 2.97 3.63
C GLY A 279 6.04 3.27 3.04
N SER A 280 6.52 2.34 2.21
CA SER A 280 7.78 2.46 1.45
C SER A 280 7.54 2.72 -0.04
N GLY A 281 6.29 2.83 -0.45
CA GLY A 281 5.91 3.06 -1.84
C GLY A 281 6.25 4.45 -2.37
N GLY A 282 6.04 4.65 -3.66
CA GLY A 282 6.35 5.91 -4.34
C GLY A 282 5.15 6.51 -5.07
N ILE A 283 5.11 7.84 -5.16
CA ILE A 283 4.15 8.56 -5.98
C ILE A 283 4.92 9.49 -6.90
N THR A 284 4.73 9.34 -8.20
CA THR A 284 5.32 10.22 -9.24
C THR A 284 4.19 10.93 -9.98
N VAL A 285 4.27 12.24 -10.13
CA VAL A 285 3.26 13.03 -10.81
C VAL A 285 3.86 14.03 -11.79
N GLU A 286 3.16 14.23 -12.93
CA GLU A 286 3.57 15.12 -14.00
C GLU A 286 2.38 15.93 -14.50
N GLY A 287 2.56 17.23 -14.75
CA GLY A 287 1.52 18.13 -15.28
C GLY A 287 1.50 19.50 -14.61
N ASP A 288 0.32 20.02 -14.33
CA ASP A 288 0.13 21.36 -13.76
C ASP A 288 -0.92 21.35 -12.65
N ALA A 289 -0.65 22.07 -11.56
CA ALA A 289 -1.58 22.29 -10.45
C ALA A 289 -1.49 23.73 -9.90
N ARG A 290 -2.59 24.26 -9.36
CA ARG A 290 -2.51 25.55 -8.63
C ARG A 290 -1.97 25.34 -7.21
N GLY A 291 -2.32 24.22 -6.58
CA GLY A 291 -1.89 23.89 -5.23
C GLY A 291 -1.53 22.42 -5.07
N GLY A 292 -0.56 22.13 -4.20
CA GLY A 292 -0.15 20.77 -3.86
C GLY A 292 -0.07 20.56 -2.35
N THR A 293 -0.52 19.39 -1.89
CA THR A 293 -0.28 18.92 -0.52
C THR A 293 0.41 17.56 -0.58
N TYR A 294 1.63 17.47 -0.05
CA TYR A 294 2.47 16.28 -0.10
C TYR A 294 2.78 15.79 1.31
N VAL A 295 2.42 14.55 1.62
CA VAL A 295 2.61 13.96 2.95
C VAL A 295 3.38 12.65 2.85
N VAL A 296 4.51 12.57 3.53
CA VAL A 296 5.32 11.36 3.62
C VAL A 296 5.41 10.93 5.08
N GLY A 297 4.65 9.88 5.45
CA GLY A 297 4.62 9.34 6.81
C GLY A 297 5.62 8.21 7.05
N GLY A 298 6.08 7.52 6.00
CA GLY A 298 6.98 6.36 6.06
C GLY A 298 8.37 6.61 5.50
N SER A 299 8.88 5.62 4.78
CA SER A 299 10.16 5.68 4.07
C SER A 299 10.00 5.84 2.55
N GLY A 300 8.78 6.00 2.08
CA GLY A 300 8.46 6.18 0.66
C GLY A 300 8.88 7.55 0.11
N SER A 301 8.53 7.79 -1.15
CA SER A 301 8.89 9.03 -1.82
C SER A 301 7.74 9.64 -2.62
N ILE A 302 7.72 10.96 -2.70
CA ILE A 302 6.86 11.71 -3.61
C ILE A 302 7.75 12.48 -4.57
N ASP A 303 7.63 12.20 -5.88
CA ASP A 303 8.32 12.92 -6.95
C ASP A 303 7.31 13.73 -7.76
N ALA A 304 7.25 15.03 -7.47
CA ALA A 304 6.45 16.03 -8.18
C ALA A 304 7.33 17.08 -8.88
N LYS A 305 8.58 16.74 -9.23
CA LYS A 305 9.47 17.66 -9.99
C LYS A 305 8.94 18.02 -11.37
N ARG A 306 8.08 17.19 -11.94
CA ARG A 306 7.46 17.42 -13.24
C ARG A 306 6.00 17.88 -13.14
N LEU A 307 5.53 18.15 -11.94
CA LEU A 307 4.25 18.82 -11.69
C LEU A 307 4.50 20.27 -11.30
N ARG A 308 4.19 21.20 -12.19
CA ARG A 308 4.30 22.63 -11.91
C ARG A 308 3.20 23.07 -10.95
N ALA A 309 3.57 23.39 -9.72
CA ALA A 309 2.63 23.91 -8.72
C ALA A 309 2.87 25.41 -8.48
N VAL A 310 1.79 26.16 -8.21
CA VAL A 310 1.93 27.58 -7.79
C VAL A 310 2.31 27.64 -6.31
N ASN A 311 1.61 26.86 -5.48
CA ASN A 311 1.88 26.77 -4.04
C ASN A 311 1.92 25.30 -3.62
N ALA A 312 2.73 24.98 -2.59
CA ALA A 312 2.74 23.64 -2.03
C ALA A 312 2.87 23.63 -0.50
N SER A 313 2.24 22.64 0.13
CA SER A 313 2.46 22.27 1.52
C SER A 313 3.09 20.87 1.56
N ILE A 314 4.28 20.73 2.15
CA ILE A 314 5.05 19.49 2.16
C ILE A 314 5.31 19.11 3.61
N SER A 315 4.87 17.91 4.00
CA SER A 315 5.06 17.39 5.35
C SER A 315 5.74 16.02 5.33
N ILE A 316 6.87 15.89 6.01
CA ILE A 316 7.57 14.61 6.15
C ILE A 316 7.70 14.25 7.63
N GLY A 317 7.05 13.16 8.05
CA GLY A 317 7.13 12.60 9.39
C GLY A 317 8.08 11.41 9.53
N GLY A 318 8.52 10.83 8.40
CA GLY A 318 9.35 9.62 8.35
C GLY A 318 10.78 9.86 7.86
N SER A 319 11.34 8.85 7.19
CA SER A 319 12.67 8.89 6.58
C SER A 319 12.63 9.03 5.05
N GLY A 320 11.45 9.17 4.49
CA GLY A 320 11.26 9.29 3.05
C GLY A 320 11.64 10.65 2.48
N SER A 321 11.30 10.89 1.22
CA SER A 321 11.68 12.12 0.53
C SER A 321 10.53 12.72 -0.28
N ALA A 322 10.54 14.03 -0.44
CA ALA A 322 9.64 14.75 -1.32
C ALA A 322 10.42 15.69 -2.25
N TYR A 323 10.04 15.67 -3.51
CA TYR A 323 10.60 16.52 -4.57
C TYR A 323 9.46 17.30 -5.23
N ALA A 324 9.60 18.60 -5.39
CA ALA A 324 8.54 19.46 -5.91
C ALA A 324 9.06 20.58 -6.81
N ASP A 325 8.29 20.95 -7.82
CA ASP A 325 8.46 22.17 -8.61
C ASP A 325 7.37 23.17 -8.19
N VAL A 326 7.77 24.26 -7.53
CA VAL A 326 6.84 25.26 -6.95
C VAL A 326 7.30 26.68 -7.32
N SER A 327 6.38 27.49 -7.83
CA SER A 327 6.73 28.80 -8.39
C SER A 327 6.52 29.98 -7.43
N LYS A 328 5.68 29.87 -6.38
CA LYS A 328 5.42 31.00 -5.44
C LYS A 328 5.79 30.68 -4.01
N THR A 329 5.11 29.75 -3.36
CA THR A 329 5.30 29.49 -1.92
C THR A 329 5.31 28.01 -1.62
N ALA A 330 6.34 27.55 -0.89
CA ALA A 330 6.42 26.19 -0.38
C ALA A 330 6.48 26.22 1.16
N ASN A 331 5.45 25.72 1.83
CA ASN A 331 5.43 25.51 3.26
C ASN A 331 5.95 24.10 3.57
N ILE A 332 7.04 23.97 4.32
CA ILE A 332 7.73 22.70 4.51
C ILE A 332 7.84 22.39 6.01
N SER A 333 7.30 21.26 6.41
CA SER A 333 7.41 20.71 7.78
C SER A 333 8.15 19.37 7.72
N LEU A 334 9.28 19.28 8.41
CA LEU A 334 10.13 18.11 8.47
C LEU A 334 10.37 17.68 9.91
N SER A 335 9.68 16.65 10.38
CA SER A 335 9.84 16.11 11.74
C SER A 335 10.68 14.83 11.80
N GLY A 336 10.90 14.16 10.66
CA GLY A 336 11.68 12.91 10.56
C GLY A 336 13.10 13.10 10.05
N SER A 337 13.70 12.02 9.55
CA SER A 337 15.04 12.00 8.95
C SER A 337 15.04 12.17 7.43
N GLY A 338 13.90 12.43 6.84
CA GLY A 338 13.71 12.56 5.41
C GLY A 338 14.36 13.80 4.78
N ARG A 339 14.17 13.96 3.46
CA ARG A 339 14.70 15.06 2.65
C ARG A 339 13.61 15.73 1.83
N VAL A 340 13.68 17.04 1.67
CA VAL A 340 12.83 17.81 0.77
C VAL A 340 13.70 18.60 -0.19
N GLU A 341 13.38 18.53 -1.48
CA GLU A 341 13.97 19.39 -2.50
C GLU A 341 12.84 20.12 -3.24
N VAL A 342 12.88 21.44 -3.25
CA VAL A 342 11.97 22.31 -3.98
C VAL A 342 12.74 23.08 -5.03
N VAL A 343 12.29 22.98 -6.28
CA VAL A 343 12.76 23.77 -7.41
C VAL A 343 11.67 24.73 -7.89
N GLY A 344 11.92 25.62 -8.83
CA GLY A 344 10.92 26.51 -9.41
C GLY A 344 10.92 27.94 -8.85
N GLY A 345 11.84 28.27 -7.95
CA GLY A 345 12.03 29.64 -7.45
C GLY A 345 11.06 30.06 -6.35
N ALA A 346 10.40 29.12 -5.67
CA ALA A 346 9.45 29.42 -4.60
C ALA A 346 10.12 30.05 -3.36
N THR A 347 9.38 30.90 -2.67
CA THR A 347 9.72 31.29 -1.30
C THR A 347 9.40 30.12 -0.37
N CYS A 348 10.45 29.56 0.26
CA CYS A 348 10.31 28.41 1.16
C CYS A 348 10.18 28.84 2.62
N ILE A 349 9.11 28.41 3.28
CA ILE A 349 8.90 28.56 4.71
C ILE A 349 9.16 27.19 5.35
N LYS A 350 10.27 27.08 6.11
CA LYS A 350 10.78 25.80 6.63
C LYS A 350 10.56 25.66 8.12
N GLN A 351 10.17 24.48 8.56
CA GLN A 351 10.08 24.07 9.97
C GLN A 351 10.75 22.69 10.13
N PRO A 352 11.89 22.59 10.84
CA PRO A 352 12.67 23.69 11.48
C PRO A 352 13.36 24.61 10.47
N THR A 353 13.55 25.87 10.83
CA THR A 353 14.00 26.95 9.93
C THR A 353 15.34 26.66 9.28
N ASN A 354 16.29 26.02 9.97
CA ASN A 354 17.66 25.76 9.52
C ASN A 354 17.93 24.29 9.19
N SER A 355 16.96 23.56 8.66
CA SER A 355 17.17 22.15 8.30
C SER A 355 18.08 22.02 7.07
N PRO A 356 19.28 21.39 7.18
CA PRO A 356 20.15 21.15 6.03
C PRO A 356 19.57 20.12 5.04
N ARG A 357 18.50 19.42 5.42
CA ARG A 357 17.81 18.42 4.59
C ARG A 357 16.68 19.02 3.74
N VAL A 358 16.48 20.33 3.81
CA VAL A 358 15.53 21.06 2.98
C VAL A 358 16.29 22.00 2.04
N GLU A 359 16.32 21.62 0.77
CA GLU A 359 16.91 22.39 -0.30
C GLU A 359 15.82 23.14 -1.07
N CYS A 360 16.00 24.44 -1.29
CA CYS A 360 15.13 25.29 -2.11
C CYS A 360 15.98 26.07 -3.10
N ARG A 361 15.65 25.96 -4.37
CA ARG A 361 16.39 26.56 -5.50
C ARG A 361 15.45 27.32 -6.43
#